data_9c26d726ac89c4eb6c5436a064708817
#
_entry.id   9c26d726ac89c4eb6c5436a064708817
#
_cell.length_a   1.000
_cell.length_b   1.000
_cell.length_c   1.000
_cell.angle_alpha   90.00
_cell.angle_beta   90.00
_cell.angle_gamma   90.00
#
_symmetry.space_group_name_H-M   'P 1'
#
loop_
_entity.id
_entity.type
_entity.pdbx_description
1 polymer ?
#
loop_
_entity_poly.entity_id
_entity_poly.type
_entity_poly.pdbx_seq_one_letter_code
_entity_poly.pdbx_strand_id
1 'polypeptide(L)'
;MGPSVAVVGAGPWGTAIACHLAERAHARPSVALIVRTREAADALRRERRNDRYLPGVALPDALAIDDDPARAASAGIVFAATPVKALEDVAAKLARAGVRAPLVWLSKGR
;
A
#
# COMPACT_ATOMS: atom_id res chain seq x y z
N MET A 1 17.41 1.73 -1.26
CA MET A 1 16.56 0.75 -0.92
C MET A 1 15.13 1.09 -0.67
N GLY A 2 14.21 0.63 -1.32
CA GLY A 2 12.80 0.85 -1.12
C GLY A 2 12.19 -0.24 -0.23
N PRO A 3 10.88 -0.27 -0.11
CA PRO A 3 10.19 -1.27 0.69
C PRO A 3 10.32 -2.66 0.08
N SER A 4 10.27 -3.66 0.96
CA SER A 4 10.26 -5.06 0.53
C SER A 4 8.87 -5.54 0.16
N VAL A 5 7.84 -4.92 0.73
CA VAL A 5 6.44 -5.25 0.48
C VAL A 5 5.71 -3.96 0.18
N ALA A 6 4.88 -3.97 -0.85
CA ALA A 6 4.05 -2.83 -1.17
C ALA A 6 2.58 -3.25 -1.15
N VAL A 7 1.73 -2.36 -0.63
CA VAL A 7 0.28 -2.55 -0.64
C VAL A 7 -0.30 -1.38 -1.41
N VAL A 8 -1.05 -1.66 -2.45
CA VAL A 8 -1.66 -0.62 -3.27
C VAL A 8 -3.13 -0.52 -2.93
N GLY A 9 -3.57 0.65 -2.53
CA GLY A 9 -4.96 0.91 -2.20
C GLY A 9 -5.14 1.22 -0.73
N ALA A 10 -5.72 2.39 -0.43
CA ALA A 10 -5.88 2.87 0.95
C ALA A 10 -7.29 2.64 1.49
N GLY A 11 -8.06 1.76 0.90
CA GLY A 11 -9.35 1.39 1.44
C GLY A 11 -9.20 0.56 2.71
N PRO A 12 -10.31 0.05 3.25
CA PRO A 12 -10.24 -0.69 4.52
C PRO A 12 -9.29 -1.88 4.47
N TRP A 13 -9.37 -2.68 3.42
CA TRP A 13 -8.53 -3.86 3.29
C TRP A 13 -7.06 -3.50 3.16
N GLY A 14 -6.74 -2.56 2.25
CA GLY A 14 -5.35 -2.19 2.01
C GLY A 14 -4.71 -1.61 3.24
N THR A 15 -5.40 -0.70 3.90
CA THR A 15 -4.87 -0.07 5.11
C THR A 15 -4.66 -1.09 6.22
N ALA A 16 -5.64 -1.98 6.43
CA ALA A 16 -5.53 -2.98 7.49
C ALA A 16 -4.36 -3.93 7.25
N ILE A 17 -4.20 -4.39 6.01
CA ILE A 17 -3.12 -5.31 5.68
C ILE A 17 -1.76 -4.62 5.81
N ALA A 18 -1.65 -3.39 5.33
CA ALA A 18 -0.40 -2.64 5.43
C ALA A 18 0.00 -2.44 6.89
N CYS A 19 -0.96 -2.07 7.73
CA CYS A 19 -0.68 -1.90 9.15
C CYS A 19 -0.24 -3.22 9.80
N HIS A 20 -0.94 -4.30 9.49
CA HIS A 20 -0.61 -5.60 10.05
C HIS A 20 0.81 -6.02 9.69
N LEU A 21 1.17 -5.87 8.42
CA LEU A 21 2.49 -6.25 7.96
C LEU A 21 3.57 -5.35 8.56
N ALA A 22 3.29 -4.05 8.67
CA ALA A 22 4.27 -3.13 9.21
C ALA A 22 4.51 -3.37 10.69
N GLU A 23 3.46 -3.74 11.44
CA GLU A 23 3.61 -4.02 12.86
C GLU A 23 4.44 -5.27 13.11
N ARG A 24 4.41 -6.21 12.18
CA ARG A 24 5.16 -7.44 12.34
C ARG A 24 6.59 -7.34 11.85
N ALA A 25 6.89 -6.29 11.10
CA ALA A 25 8.23 -6.12 10.56
C ALA A 25 9.09 -5.38 11.56
N HIS A 26 9.92 -6.10 12.29
CA HIS A 26 10.76 -5.47 13.31
C HIS A 26 11.83 -4.60 12.69
N ALA A 27 12.46 -5.10 11.65
CA ALA A 27 13.47 -4.33 10.96
C ALA A 27 13.26 -4.46 9.46
N ARG A 28 13.04 -5.64 9.03
CA ARG A 28 12.83 -5.98 7.63
C ARG A 28 11.83 -7.11 7.56
N PRO A 29 11.02 -7.19 6.52
CA PRO A 29 10.94 -6.24 5.41
C PRO A 29 10.22 -4.97 5.79
N SER A 30 10.48 -3.89 5.08
CA SER A 30 9.73 -2.66 5.22
C SER A 30 8.49 -2.71 4.34
N VAL A 31 7.47 -1.95 4.72
CA VAL A 31 6.18 -1.97 4.05
C VAL A 31 5.81 -0.58 3.61
N ALA A 32 5.30 -0.44 2.40
CA ALA A 32 4.80 0.83 1.89
C ALA A 32 3.34 0.68 1.48
N LEU A 33 2.54 1.66 1.83
CA LEU A 33 1.16 1.79 1.37
C LEU A 33 1.15 2.82 0.24
N ILE A 34 0.69 2.41 -0.94
CA ILE A 34 0.67 3.27 -2.10
C ILE A 34 -0.77 3.66 -2.37
N VAL A 35 -1.03 4.96 -2.34
CA VAL A 35 -2.38 5.48 -2.48
C VAL A 35 -2.52 6.19 -3.82
N ARG A 36 -3.73 6.60 -4.17
CA ARG A 36 -4.02 7.10 -5.51
C ARG A 36 -3.52 8.49 -5.80
N THR A 37 -3.55 9.37 -4.81
CA THR A 37 -3.25 10.77 -5.04
C THR A 37 -2.23 11.28 -4.04
N ARG A 38 -1.55 12.33 -4.44
CA ARG A 38 -0.60 12.98 -3.55
C ARG A 38 -1.31 13.57 -2.33
N GLU A 39 -2.49 14.12 -2.54
CA GLU A 39 -3.25 14.70 -1.43
C GLU A 39 -3.58 13.65 -0.38
N ALA A 40 -3.98 12.45 -0.82
CA ALA A 40 -4.27 11.37 0.12
C ALA A 40 -3.01 10.94 0.85
N ALA A 41 -1.89 10.83 0.12
CA ALA A 41 -0.63 10.44 0.75
C ALA A 41 -0.19 11.46 1.79
N ASP A 42 -0.28 12.74 1.45
CA ASP A 42 0.13 13.81 2.36
C ASP A 42 -0.73 13.81 3.62
N ALA A 43 -2.03 13.63 3.46
CA ALA A 43 -2.93 13.60 4.61
C ALA A 43 -2.61 12.43 5.54
N LEU A 44 -2.38 11.26 4.97
CA LEU A 44 -2.06 10.09 5.78
C LEU A 44 -0.70 10.22 6.46
N ARG A 45 0.28 10.81 5.79
CA ARG A 45 1.58 11.06 6.40
C ARG A 45 1.48 12.03 7.55
N ARG A 46 0.70 13.11 7.37
CA ARG A 46 0.56 14.15 8.39
C ARG A 46 -0.19 13.64 9.60
N GLU A 47 -1.29 12.95 9.37
CA GLU A 47 -2.17 12.54 10.45
C GLU A 47 -1.82 11.19 11.04
N ARG A 48 -1.14 10.36 10.27
CA ARG A 48 -0.78 8.99 10.64
C ARG A 48 -2.00 8.18 11.06
N ARG A 49 -3.14 8.46 10.43
CA ARG A 49 -4.41 7.78 10.67
C ARG A 49 -5.20 7.76 9.39
N ASN A 50 -6.03 6.75 9.24
CA ASN A 50 -6.95 6.65 8.12
C ASN A 50 -8.36 6.48 8.68
N ASP A 51 -8.85 7.54 9.33
CA ASP A 51 -10.11 7.47 10.06
C ASP A 51 -11.31 7.17 9.16
N ARG A 52 -11.20 7.43 7.88
CA ARG A 52 -12.27 7.13 6.95
C ARG A 52 -12.52 5.63 6.86
N TYR A 53 -11.47 4.82 6.94
CA TYR A 53 -11.58 3.38 6.76
C TYR A 53 -11.19 2.58 8.00
N LEU A 54 -10.31 3.12 8.84
CA LEU A 54 -9.91 2.48 10.09
C LEU A 54 -9.95 3.51 11.21
N PRO A 55 -11.16 3.89 11.65
CA PRO A 55 -11.27 4.93 12.69
C PRO A 55 -10.60 4.48 13.99
N GLY A 56 -9.88 5.39 14.59
CA GLY A 56 -9.26 5.16 15.87
C GLY A 56 -7.97 4.36 15.85
N VAL A 57 -7.50 3.98 14.67
CA VAL A 57 -6.28 3.17 14.55
C VAL A 57 -5.14 4.05 14.04
N ALA A 58 -4.06 4.14 14.83
CA ALA A 58 -2.87 4.87 14.40
C ALA A 58 -2.07 4.01 13.42
N LEU A 59 -1.55 4.63 12.36
CA LEU A 59 -0.71 3.92 11.42
C LEU A 59 0.68 3.72 12.04
N PRO A 60 1.27 2.52 11.92
CA PRO A 60 2.60 2.29 12.49
C PRO A 60 3.63 3.24 11.90
N ASP A 61 4.59 3.67 12.72
CA ASP A 61 5.64 4.55 12.25
C ASP A 61 6.47 3.92 11.15
N ALA A 62 6.59 2.60 11.17
CA ALA A 62 7.39 1.88 10.18
C ALA A 62 6.72 1.83 8.80
N LEU A 63 5.44 2.20 8.73
CA LEU A 63 4.71 2.15 7.47
C LEU A 63 5.05 3.38 6.63
N ALA A 64 5.61 3.16 5.46
CA ALA A 64 5.83 4.24 4.50
C ALA A 64 4.55 4.48 3.70
N ILE A 65 4.30 5.72 3.35
CA ILE A 65 3.10 6.09 2.59
C ILE A 65 3.55 6.90 1.39
N ASP A 66 3.06 6.54 0.22
CA ASP A 66 3.45 7.23 -1.01
C ASP A 66 2.31 7.16 -2.01
N ASP A 67 2.40 7.98 -3.05
CA ASP A 67 1.45 7.96 -4.15
C ASP A 67 2.10 7.52 -5.47
N ASP A 68 3.40 7.27 -5.46
CA ASP A 68 4.15 6.93 -6.66
C ASP A 68 4.31 5.41 -6.77
N PRO A 69 3.76 4.79 -7.83
CA PRO A 69 3.91 3.34 -8.01
C PRO A 69 5.37 2.88 -8.11
N ALA A 70 6.27 3.76 -8.51
CA ALA A 70 7.69 3.40 -8.61
C ALA A 70 8.28 3.04 -7.25
N ARG A 71 7.64 3.45 -6.16
CA ARG A 71 8.07 3.09 -4.82
C ARG A 71 8.05 1.58 -4.62
N ALA A 72 7.23 0.87 -5.38
CA ALA A 72 7.12 -0.57 -5.27
C ALA A 72 8.15 -1.32 -6.13
N ALA A 73 9.02 -0.60 -6.83
CA ALA A 73 9.94 -1.26 -7.78
C ALA A 73 10.90 -2.21 -7.08
N SER A 74 11.26 -1.94 -5.82
CA SER A 74 12.17 -2.81 -5.08
C SER A 74 11.45 -3.91 -4.31
N ALA A 75 10.12 -3.91 -4.32
CA ALA A 75 9.36 -4.86 -3.52
C ALA A 75 9.50 -6.28 -4.07
N GLY A 76 9.50 -7.24 -3.16
CA GLY A 76 9.48 -8.64 -3.54
C GLY A 76 8.08 -9.17 -3.76
N ILE A 77 7.07 -8.45 -3.26
CA ILE A 77 5.67 -8.80 -3.47
C ILE A 77 4.82 -7.54 -3.36
N VAL A 78 3.78 -7.47 -4.15
CA VAL A 78 2.85 -6.34 -4.12
C VAL A 78 1.45 -6.88 -3.92
N PHE A 79 0.75 -6.35 -2.93
CA PHE A 79 -0.65 -6.68 -2.70
C PHE A 79 -1.52 -5.55 -3.26
N ALA A 80 -2.46 -5.90 -4.12
CA ALA A 80 -3.39 -4.92 -4.66
C ALA A 80 -4.73 -5.08 -3.95
N ALA A 81 -5.10 -4.10 -3.15
CA ALA A 81 -6.35 -4.08 -2.41
C ALA A 81 -7.29 -3.07 -3.05
N THR A 82 -7.57 -3.27 -4.32
CA THR A 82 -8.37 -2.34 -5.11
C THR A 82 -9.61 -3.04 -5.64
N PRO A 83 -10.66 -2.29 -5.98
CA PRO A 83 -11.80 -2.90 -6.66
C PRO A 83 -11.37 -3.53 -7.97
N VAL A 84 -12.10 -4.54 -8.41
CA VAL A 84 -11.77 -5.25 -9.64
C VAL A 84 -11.71 -4.29 -10.83
N LYS A 85 -12.55 -3.26 -10.84
CA LYS A 85 -12.55 -2.28 -11.92
C LYS A 85 -11.23 -1.53 -12.05
N ALA A 86 -10.52 -1.35 -10.94
CA ALA A 86 -9.28 -0.61 -10.94
C ALA A 86 -8.06 -1.49 -11.14
N LEU A 87 -8.22 -2.80 -11.09
CA LEU A 87 -7.10 -3.71 -11.04
C LEU A 87 -6.21 -3.62 -12.28
N GLU A 88 -6.82 -3.59 -13.46
CA GLU A 88 -6.04 -3.49 -14.69
C GLU A 88 -5.24 -2.20 -14.76
N ASP A 89 -5.85 -1.11 -14.34
CA ASP A 89 -5.19 0.18 -14.34
C ASP A 89 -4.01 0.19 -13.37
N VAL A 90 -4.21 -0.36 -12.19
CA VAL A 90 -3.15 -0.48 -11.19
C VAL A 90 -2.01 -1.35 -11.73
N ALA A 91 -2.34 -2.49 -12.31
CA ALA A 91 -1.31 -3.38 -12.84
C ALA A 91 -0.50 -2.70 -13.94
N ALA A 92 -1.18 -1.94 -14.81
CA ALA A 92 -0.49 -1.22 -15.87
C ALA A 92 0.44 -0.15 -15.32
N LYS A 93 -0.01 0.58 -14.30
CA LYS A 93 0.83 1.60 -13.68
C LYS A 93 2.06 1.00 -13.03
N LEU A 94 1.89 -0.11 -12.34
CA LEU A 94 3.02 -0.79 -11.71
C LEU A 94 4.01 -1.29 -12.76
N ALA A 95 3.51 -1.86 -13.84
CA ALA A 95 4.38 -2.34 -14.90
C ALA A 95 5.18 -1.21 -15.52
N ARG A 96 4.54 -0.08 -15.77
CA ARG A 96 5.22 1.08 -16.35
C ARG A 96 6.25 1.66 -15.40
N ALA A 97 6.05 1.47 -14.10
CA ALA A 97 6.98 1.95 -13.08
C ALA A 97 8.16 1.00 -12.86
N GLY A 98 8.21 -0.11 -13.57
CA GLY A 98 9.32 -1.05 -13.45
C GLY A 98 9.15 -2.09 -12.36
N VAL A 99 7.95 -2.23 -11.83
CA VAL A 99 7.69 -3.23 -10.80
C VAL A 99 7.64 -4.62 -11.43
N ARG A 100 8.45 -5.52 -10.90
CA ARG A 100 8.54 -6.89 -11.41
C ARG A 100 8.04 -7.94 -10.43
N ALA A 101 7.67 -7.52 -9.23
CA ALA A 101 7.24 -8.44 -8.19
C ALA A 101 5.90 -9.08 -8.55
N PRO A 102 5.63 -10.26 -8.01
CA PRO A 102 4.29 -10.83 -8.13
C PRO A 102 3.24 -9.90 -7.56
N LEU A 103 2.11 -9.81 -8.23
CA LEU A 103 1.00 -8.98 -7.80
C LEU A 103 -0.10 -9.90 -7.28
N VAL A 104 -0.42 -9.77 -6.01
CA VAL A 104 -1.47 -10.56 -5.38
C VAL A 104 -2.68 -9.66 -5.20
N TRP A 105 -3.77 -10.02 -5.86
CA TRP A 105 -5.00 -9.24 -5.75
C TRP A 105 -5.80 -9.74 -4.56
N LEU A 106 -6.13 -8.82 -3.66
CA LEU A 106 -6.90 -9.12 -2.47
C LEU A 106 -8.36 -8.76 -2.71
N SER A 107 -9.21 -9.71 -2.48
CA SER A 107 -10.65 -9.54 -2.68
C SER A 107 -11.36 -9.83 -1.37
N LYS A 108 -12.45 -9.12 -1.14
CA LYS A 108 -13.27 -9.38 0.04
C LYS A 108 -14.15 -10.61 -0.11
N GLY A 109 -14.04 -11.29 -1.22
CA GLY A 109 -14.84 -12.47 -1.45
C GLY A 109 -16.15 -12.20 -2.13
N ARG A 110 -16.27 -11.09 -2.79
CA ARG A 110 -17.53 -10.75 -3.47
C ARG A 110 -17.28 -10.32 -4.84
#